data_162777ce1532fa30bb704c82ba922e93
#
_entry.id   162777ce1532fa30bb704c82ba922e93
#
_cell.length_a   1.000
_cell.length_b   1.000
_cell.length_c   1.000
_cell.angle_alpha   90.00
_cell.angle_beta   90.00
_cell.angle_gamma   90.00
#
_symmetry.space_group_name_H-M   'P 1'
#
loop_
_entity.id
_entity.type
_entity.pdbx_description
1 polymer ?
#
loop_
_entity_poly.entity_id
_entity_poly.type
_entity_poly.pdbx_seq_one_letter_code
_entity_poly.pdbx_strand_id
1 'polypeptide(L)'
;MKHTLKKVTGAVTLALTGLTMASANAASLGSTEVKYTGYIKVDGIYSDYSNGEGHPLNRDFYVPSTIAVGSADDDISGRFDAHARQSRFRLTTNTPVDGDDSITGVLEFDFMVTKGDYDNERISNSYLPRMRHAFLKYKNWLVGQTWTTFMDVGALPESLDFIGTTDGITFGRQVMVRYTHGGLEVALENPETTVVGVGATDDNSVPDIIAAYTMKQDWGHVKVAGIFRQLAYN
;
A
#
# COMPACT_ATOMS: atom_id res chain seq x y z
N MET A 1 -16.56 39.24 25.82
CA MET A 1 -16.18 38.49 24.62
C MET A 1 -14.96 37.63 24.96
N LYS A 2 -15.17 36.35 25.23
CA LYS A 2 -14.05 35.41 25.46
C LYS A 2 -13.65 34.83 24.10
N HIS A 3 -12.50 35.20 23.56
CA HIS A 3 -11.92 34.57 22.44
C HIS A 3 -11.39 33.20 22.86
N THR A 4 -12.15 32.17 22.51
CA THR A 4 -11.69 30.78 22.61
C THR A 4 -10.68 30.55 21.48
N LEU A 5 -9.41 30.43 21.82
CA LEU A 5 -8.41 29.94 20.88
C LEU A 5 -8.84 28.51 20.47
N LYS A 6 -9.19 28.34 19.19
CA LYS A 6 -9.35 26.99 18.63
C LYS A 6 -7.98 26.33 18.67
N LYS A 7 -7.84 25.30 19.50
CA LYS A 7 -6.65 24.45 19.49
C LYS A 7 -6.57 23.77 18.13
N VAL A 8 -5.57 24.08 17.35
CA VAL A 8 -5.20 23.30 16.18
C VAL A 8 -4.53 22.04 16.71
N THR A 9 -5.26 20.94 16.69
CA THR A 9 -4.77 19.68 17.20
C THR A 9 -4.00 18.98 16.08
N GLY A 10 -2.70 18.86 16.28
CA GLY A 10 -1.83 18.05 15.41
C GLY A 10 -1.72 16.65 15.99
N ALA A 11 -1.87 15.64 15.18
CA ALA A 11 -1.48 14.29 15.54
C ALA A 11 0.04 14.21 15.59
N VAL A 12 0.61 13.78 16.70
CA VAL A 12 2.04 13.48 16.82
C VAL A 12 2.21 11.98 16.68
N THR A 13 2.66 11.54 15.53
CA THR A 13 3.05 10.13 15.31
C THR A 13 4.52 9.98 15.65
N LEU A 14 4.82 9.26 16.73
CA LEU A 14 6.18 8.87 17.07
C LEU A 14 6.46 7.50 16.43
N ALA A 15 7.11 7.48 15.29
CA ALA A 15 7.57 6.24 14.68
C ALA A 15 8.97 5.91 15.21
N LEU A 16 9.07 4.92 16.10
CA LEU A 16 10.35 4.29 16.41
C LEU A 16 10.64 3.29 15.28
N THR A 17 11.44 3.68 14.31
CA THR A 17 11.99 2.75 13.31
C THR A 17 13.07 1.92 13.98
N GLY A 18 12.66 0.78 14.54
CA GLY A 18 13.59 -0.22 15.06
C GLY A 18 14.25 -0.97 13.91
N LEU A 19 15.53 -1.03 13.97
CA LEU A 19 16.50 -1.86 13.25
C LEU A 19 15.98 -2.54 11.97
N THR A 20 16.41 -2.02 10.85
CA THR A 20 16.47 -2.78 9.60
C THR A 20 17.47 -3.94 9.77
N MET A 21 17.00 -5.12 10.09
CA MET A 21 17.82 -6.31 10.00
C MET A 21 17.91 -6.70 8.52
N ALA A 22 18.79 -6.06 7.79
CA ALA A 22 19.20 -6.52 6.47
C ALA A 22 20.21 -7.65 6.62
N SER A 23 19.80 -8.78 7.13
CA SER A 23 20.56 -10.01 6.97
C SER A 23 19.92 -10.82 5.86
N ALA A 24 20.40 -10.60 4.65
CA ALA A 24 20.09 -11.47 3.53
C ALA A 24 20.86 -12.80 3.77
N ASN A 25 20.24 -13.75 4.41
CA ASN A 25 20.68 -15.12 4.32
C ASN A 25 20.20 -15.66 2.97
N ALA A 26 21.08 -15.66 1.98
CA ALA A 26 20.85 -16.37 0.75
C ALA A 26 20.96 -17.88 1.05
N ALA A 27 19.82 -18.58 0.97
CA ALA A 27 19.80 -20.03 0.91
C ALA A 27 19.64 -20.45 -0.55
N SER A 28 20.27 -21.53 -0.96
CA SER A 28 20.06 -22.09 -2.30
C SER A 28 19.14 -23.31 -2.21
N LEU A 29 18.08 -23.33 -3.00
CA LEU A 29 17.23 -24.48 -3.27
C LEU A 29 17.54 -24.97 -4.69
N GLY A 30 18.47 -25.89 -4.79
CA GLY A 30 19.02 -26.26 -6.10
C GLY A 30 19.79 -25.08 -6.72
N SER A 31 19.45 -24.69 -7.93
CA SER A 31 20.01 -23.51 -8.62
C SER A 31 19.34 -22.18 -8.25
N THR A 32 18.28 -22.20 -7.44
CA THR A 32 17.52 -21.00 -7.07
C THR A 32 18.17 -20.32 -5.86
N GLU A 33 18.56 -19.07 -6.03
CA GLU A 33 18.91 -18.18 -4.93
C GLU A 33 17.64 -17.67 -4.22
N VAL A 34 17.61 -17.74 -2.87
CA VAL A 34 16.49 -17.27 -2.05
C VAL A 34 17.00 -16.19 -1.12
N LYS A 35 16.42 -14.99 -1.21
CA LYS A 35 16.74 -13.84 -0.36
C LYS A 35 15.53 -13.48 0.48
N TYR A 36 15.72 -13.45 1.79
CA TYR A 36 14.74 -12.96 2.75
C TYR A 36 15.10 -11.56 3.21
N THR A 37 14.12 -10.63 3.17
CA THR A 37 14.25 -9.25 3.64
C THR A 37 12.99 -8.82 4.37
N GLY A 38 13.05 -7.68 5.04
CA GLY A 38 11.91 -7.12 5.74
C GLY A 38 12.35 -6.22 6.88
N TYR A 39 11.39 -5.84 7.70
CA TYR A 39 11.61 -5.05 8.90
C TYR A 39 10.52 -5.31 9.93
N ILE A 40 10.83 -5.05 11.18
CA ILE A 40 9.88 -4.94 12.27
C ILE A 40 9.69 -3.45 12.52
N LYS A 41 8.44 -3.00 12.54
CA LYS A 41 8.09 -1.61 12.82
C LYS A 41 7.01 -1.57 13.90
N VAL A 42 7.22 -0.74 14.91
CA VAL A 42 6.25 -0.44 15.94
C VAL A 42 5.84 1.01 15.81
N ASP A 43 4.56 1.27 15.74
CA ASP A 43 3.97 2.60 15.66
C ASP A 43 3.26 2.89 16.98
N GLY A 44 3.46 4.12 17.50
CA GLY A 44 2.67 4.70 18.57
C GLY A 44 1.95 5.93 18.04
N ILE A 45 0.65 6.01 18.25
CA ILE A 45 -0.22 7.06 17.72
C ILE A 45 -0.97 7.69 18.87
N TYR A 46 -0.90 9.02 18.96
CA TYR A 46 -1.71 9.79 19.90
C TYR A 46 -2.60 10.73 19.11
N SER A 47 -3.91 10.65 19.32
CA SER A 47 -4.90 11.33 18.49
C SER A 47 -5.90 12.13 19.33
N ASP A 48 -6.26 13.28 18.79
CA ASP A 48 -7.36 14.10 19.24
C ASP A 48 -8.32 14.34 18.07
N TYR A 49 -9.61 14.19 18.31
CA TYR A 49 -10.65 14.38 17.31
C TYR A 49 -11.62 15.48 17.77
N SER A 50 -11.88 16.46 16.92
CA SER A 50 -12.76 17.59 17.22
C SER A 50 -14.21 17.40 16.81
N ASN A 51 -14.54 16.34 16.10
CA ASN A 51 -15.88 16.08 15.57
C ASN A 51 -16.30 14.60 15.70
N GLY A 52 -15.98 14.00 16.83
CA GLY A 52 -16.26 12.60 17.09
C GLY A 52 -15.15 11.64 16.67
N GLU A 53 -15.30 10.38 17.07
CA GLU A 53 -14.32 9.34 16.82
C GLU A 53 -14.26 8.98 15.32
N GLY A 54 -13.07 8.93 14.78
CA GLY A 54 -12.83 8.47 13.42
C GLY A 54 -13.10 6.97 13.27
N HIS A 55 -13.12 6.52 12.01
CA HIS A 55 -13.23 5.08 11.72
C HIS A 55 -12.14 4.29 12.47
N PRO A 56 -12.41 3.05 12.96
CA PRO A 56 -11.43 2.24 13.69
C PRO A 56 -10.08 2.07 12.97
N LEU A 57 -10.06 2.10 11.63
CA LEU A 57 -8.81 2.13 10.85
C LEU A 57 -7.91 3.32 11.18
N ASN A 58 -8.45 4.43 11.68
CA ASN A 58 -7.66 5.60 12.05
C ASN A 58 -6.77 5.36 13.27
N ARG A 59 -6.95 4.27 13.97
CA ARG A 59 -6.02 3.83 15.02
C ARG A 59 -4.69 3.38 14.45
N ASP A 60 -4.69 2.76 13.26
CA ASP A 60 -3.51 2.22 12.61
C ASP A 60 -2.80 3.26 11.73
N PHE A 61 -3.57 4.16 11.12
CA PHE A 61 -3.09 5.21 10.20
C PHE A 61 -4.25 6.15 9.84
N TYR A 62 -3.92 7.34 9.35
CA TYR A 62 -4.93 8.32 8.95
C TYR A 62 -5.33 8.14 7.48
N VAL A 63 -6.64 8.01 7.26
CA VAL A 63 -7.25 8.08 5.93
C VAL A 63 -8.13 9.33 5.92
N PRO A 64 -7.76 10.40 5.20
CA PRO A 64 -8.46 11.69 5.25
C PRO A 64 -9.97 11.59 5.02
N SER A 65 -10.40 10.72 4.10
CA SER A 65 -11.82 10.50 3.82
C SER A 65 -12.63 9.84 4.93
N THR A 66 -11.97 9.31 5.96
CA THR A 66 -12.62 8.67 7.12
C THR A 66 -12.59 9.53 8.37
N ILE A 67 -11.94 10.70 8.32
CA ILE A 67 -11.92 11.66 9.42
C ILE A 67 -13.29 12.32 9.48
N ALA A 68 -13.92 12.27 10.66
CA ALA A 68 -15.22 12.88 10.87
C ALA A 68 -15.12 14.40 10.71
N VAL A 69 -15.97 14.96 9.85
CA VAL A 69 -16.12 16.41 9.65
C VAL A 69 -17.57 16.80 9.93
N GLY A 70 -17.78 17.83 10.69
CA GLY A 70 -19.13 18.26 11.05
C GLY A 70 -19.16 19.21 12.22
N SER A 71 -20.34 19.41 12.79
CA SER A 71 -20.62 20.28 13.93
C SER A 71 -20.96 19.50 15.21
N ALA A 72 -20.56 18.24 15.30
CA ALA A 72 -20.76 17.49 16.53
C ALA A 72 -19.85 18.06 17.63
N ASP A 73 -20.43 18.39 18.78
CA ASP A 73 -19.69 18.88 19.96
C ASP A 73 -18.98 17.75 20.72
N ASP A 74 -18.75 16.63 20.07
CA ASP A 74 -18.15 15.43 20.67
C ASP A 74 -16.63 15.44 20.45
N ASP A 75 -15.95 16.31 21.16
CA ASP A 75 -14.49 16.31 21.20
C ASP A 75 -13.99 15.04 21.90
N ILE A 76 -13.18 14.26 21.21
CA ILE A 76 -12.50 13.10 21.78
C ILE A 76 -11.01 13.40 21.82
N SER A 77 -10.45 13.51 23.02
CA SER A 77 -9.06 13.81 23.23
C SER A 77 -8.32 12.68 23.94
N GLY A 78 -7.03 12.57 23.69
CA GLY A 78 -6.15 11.67 24.43
C GLY A 78 -6.31 10.20 24.07
N ARG A 79 -6.54 9.86 22.80
CA ARG A 79 -6.51 8.47 22.32
C ARG A 79 -5.11 8.05 22.01
N PHE A 80 -4.62 7.04 22.70
CA PHE A 80 -3.34 6.40 22.43
C PHE A 80 -3.58 5.01 21.86
N ASP A 81 -2.91 4.71 20.77
CA ASP A 81 -2.84 3.40 20.15
C ASP A 81 -1.39 3.02 19.82
N ALA A 82 -1.07 1.74 19.85
CA ALA A 82 0.23 1.24 19.43
C ALA A 82 0.10 -0.13 18.76
N HIS A 83 0.81 -0.33 17.67
CA HIS A 83 0.76 -1.58 16.94
C HIS A 83 2.08 -1.89 16.22
N ALA A 84 2.26 -3.16 15.82
CA ALA A 84 3.39 -3.61 15.01
C ALA A 84 2.97 -4.03 13.59
N ARG A 85 1.81 -3.61 13.12
CA ARG A 85 1.15 -4.10 11.88
C ARG A 85 1.88 -3.71 10.60
N GLN A 86 2.71 -2.66 10.62
CA GLN A 86 3.52 -2.28 9.47
C GLN A 86 4.75 -3.17 9.26
N SER A 87 5.05 -4.08 10.19
CA SER A 87 6.12 -5.05 10.02
C SER A 87 5.94 -5.82 8.72
N ARG A 88 7.03 -6.00 7.98
CA ARG A 88 6.99 -6.49 6.61
C ARG A 88 7.97 -7.62 6.39
N PHE A 89 7.55 -8.62 5.61
CA PHE A 89 8.33 -9.78 5.23
C PHE A 89 8.31 -9.91 3.72
N ARG A 90 9.50 -10.08 3.14
CA ARG A 90 9.67 -10.24 1.71
C ARG A 90 10.62 -11.38 1.41
N LEU A 91 10.15 -12.30 0.59
CA LEU A 91 10.93 -13.36 -0.03
C LEU A 91 11.17 -12.98 -1.49
N THR A 92 12.41 -13.03 -1.92
CA THR A 92 12.79 -12.87 -3.32
C THR A 92 13.53 -14.12 -3.75
N THR A 93 13.13 -14.71 -4.87
CA THR A 93 13.82 -15.85 -5.48
C THR A 93 14.43 -15.41 -6.80
N ASN A 94 15.58 -15.98 -7.14
CA ASN A 94 16.22 -15.80 -8.43
C ASN A 94 16.63 -17.17 -8.96
N THR A 95 15.93 -17.65 -9.97
CA THR A 95 16.13 -18.97 -10.57
C THR A 95 16.79 -18.80 -11.93
N PRO A 96 18.05 -19.21 -12.11
CA PRO A 96 18.68 -19.24 -13.41
C PRO A 96 17.90 -20.12 -14.39
N VAL A 97 17.79 -19.65 -15.61
CA VAL A 97 17.26 -20.39 -16.77
C VAL A 97 18.32 -20.43 -17.86
N ASP A 98 17.96 -20.92 -19.02
CA ASP A 98 18.94 -21.07 -20.13
C ASP A 98 19.67 -19.76 -20.46
N GLY A 99 21.00 -19.84 -20.59
CA GLY A 99 21.87 -18.71 -20.82
C GLY A 99 22.11 -17.87 -19.56
N ASP A 100 22.23 -16.55 -19.73
CA ASP A 100 22.43 -15.57 -18.64
C ASP A 100 21.11 -15.04 -18.07
N ASP A 101 19.99 -15.62 -18.44
CA ASP A 101 18.66 -15.20 -18.01
C ASP A 101 18.29 -15.80 -16.64
N SER A 102 17.38 -15.14 -15.96
CA SER A 102 16.80 -15.63 -14.71
C SER A 102 15.32 -15.25 -14.55
N ILE A 103 14.59 -16.08 -13.80
CA ILE A 103 13.24 -15.77 -13.35
C ILE A 103 13.35 -15.25 -11.92
N THR A 104 12.87 -14.04 -11.69
CA THR A 104 12.75 -13.46 -10.35
C THR A 104 11.34 -13.65 -9.82
N GLY A 105 11.20 -14.27 -8.65
CA GLY A 105 9.95 -14.35 -7.91
C GLY A 105 9.98 -13.41 -6.70
N VAL A 106 8.84 -12.78 -6.39
CA VAL A 106 8.68 -11.92 -5.21
C VAL A 106 7.41 -12.27 -4.49
N LEU A 107 7.50 -12.44 -3.16
CA LEU A 107 6.38 -12.60 -2.27
C LEU A 107 6.55 -11.67 -1.07
N GLU A 108 5.60 -10.78 -0.81
CA GLU A 108 5.68 -9.77 0.25
C GLU A 108 4.37 -9.67 1.02
N PHE A 109 4.48 -9.62 2.35
CA PHE A 109 3.36 -9.46 3.28
C PHE A 109 3.60 -8.34 4.27
N ASP A 110 2.53 -7.74 4.75
CA ASP A 110 2.42 -6.99 6.00
C ASP A 110 1.14 -7.39 6.74
N PHE A 111 0.76 -6.66 7.80
CA PHE A 111 -0.43 -6.92 8.59
C PHE A 111 -1.39 -5.72 8.63
N MET A 112 -1.17 -4.75 7.74
CA MET A 112 -1.99 -3.55 7.69
C MET A 112 -3.32 -3.79 6.97
N VAL A 113 -4.35 -3.03 7.39
CA VAL A 113 -5.65 -2.92 6.70
C VAL A 113 -6.37 -4.27 6.52
N THR A 114 -6.06 -5.28 7.31
CA THR A 114 -6.84 -6.52 7.28
C THR A 114 -8.10 -6.35 8.10
N LYS A 115 -9.25 -6.62 7.46
CA LYS A 115 -10.55 -6.56 8.07
C LYS A 115 -10.69 -7.73 9.04
N GLY A 116 -11.10 -7.48 10.27
CA GLY A 116 -11.59 -8.54 11.12
C GLY A 116 -11.22 -8.50 12.59
N ASP A 117 -10.16 -7.81 13.02
CA ASP A 117 -9.70 -7.98 14.40
C ASP A 117 -9.31 -6.69 15.11
N TYR A 118 -10.09 -5.62 14.91
CA TYR A 118 -9.91 -4.40 15.72
C TYR A 118 -10.25 -4.62 17.21
N ASP A 119 -10.98 -5.70 17.52
CA ASP A 119 -11.51 -5.98 18.84
C ASP A 119 -10.72 -7.01 19.64
N ASN A 120 -9.66 -7.61 19.06
CA ASN A 120 -8.96 -8.68 19.75
C ASN A 120 -7.73 -8.22 20.55
N GLU A 121 -7.38 -6.96 20.54
CA GLU A 121 -6.22 -6.40 21.26
C GLU A 121 -6.23 -6.76 22.74
N ARG A 122 -7.41 -6.82 23.33
CA ARG A 122 -7.61 -7.20 24.74
C ARG A 122 -7.25 -8.67 25.03
N ILE A 123 -7.32 -9.55 24.02
CA ILE A 123 -7.18 -11.01 24.22
C ILE A 123 -5.88 -11.53 23.65
N SER A 124 -5.65 -11.34 22.37
CA SER A 124 -4.51 -11.96 21.68
C SER A 124 -3.68 -10.98 20.84
N ASN A 125 -4.21 -9.81 20.55
CA ASN A 125 -3.57 -8.79 19.70
C ASN A 125 -3.05 -9.37 18.37
N SER A 126 -3.85 -10.24 17.75
CA SER A 126 -3.48 -10.98 16.55
C SER A 126 -3.85 -10.21 15.31
N TYR A 127 -3.03 -10.35 14.26
CA TYR A 127 -3.24 -9.71 12.96
C TYR A 127 -3.18 -10.72 11.83
N LEU A 128 -3.99 -10.49 10.78
CA LEU A 128 -3.97 -11.33 9.59
C LEU A 128 -2.91 -10.82 8.59
N PRO A 129 -2.11 -11.72 8.01
CA PRO A 129 -1.20 -11.35 6.94
C PRO A 129 -1.95 -10.81 5.72
N ARG A 130 -1.47 -9.72 5.15
CA ARG A 130 -1.94 -9.18 3.90
C ARG A 130 -0.89 -9.34 2.81
N MET A 131 -1.23 -10.03 1.73
CA MET A 131 -0.36 -10.16 0.57
C MET A 131 -0.26 -8.81 -0.16
N ARG A 132 0.95 -8.28 -0.26
CA ARG A 132 1.24 -7.02 -0.94
C ARG A 132 1.69 -7.26 -2.37
N HIS A 133 2.69 -8.09 -2.52
CA HIS A 133 3.27 -8.46 -3.81
C HIS A 133 3.39 -9.97 -3.91
N ALA A 134 3.00 -10.51 -5.06
CA ALA A 134 3.17 -11.91 -5.42
C ALA A 134 3.28 -11.98 -6.95
N PHE A 135 4.51 -11.95 -7.47
CA PHE A 135 4.72 -11.92 -8.92
C PHE A 135 6.00 -12.64 -9.33
N LEU A 136 6.01 -13.04 -10.60
CA LEU A 136 7.18 -13.52 -11.33
C LEU A 136 7.57 -12.49 -12.38
N LYS A 137 8.87 -12.30 -12.56
CA LYS A 137 9.44 -11.47 -13.62
C LYS A 137 10.43 -12.28 -14.44
N TYR A 138 10.27 -12.22 -15.74
CA TYR A 138 11.20 -12.80 -16.72
C TYR A 138 11.41 -11.80 -17.85
N LYS A 139 12.66 -11.38 -18.07
CA LYS A 139 13.00 -10.34 -19.05
C LYS A 139 12.11 -9.10 -18.87
N ASN A 140 11.36 -8.77 -19.91
CA ASN A 140 10.46 -7.61 -19.96
C ASN A 140 9.06 -7.90 -19.40
N TRP A 141 8.76 -9.15 -19.03
CA TRP A 141 7.45 -9.57 -18.59
C TRP A 141 7.36 -9.69 -17.07
N LEU A 142 6.23 -9.25 -16.54
CA LEU A 142 5.82 -9.46 -15.15
C LEU A 142 4.43 -10.08 -15.14
N VAL A 143 4.23 -11.12 -14.33
CA VAL A 143 2.95 -11.78 -14.13
C VAL A 143 2.70 -11.95 -12.64
N GLY A 144 1.57 -11.50 -12.15
CA GLY A 144 1.16 -11.60 -10.76
C GLY A 144 0.72 -10.27 -10.17
N GLN A 145 0.61 -10.21 -8.84
CA GLN A 145 0.11 -9.05 -8.12
C GLN A 145 1.22 -8.10 -7.73
N THR A 146 1.09 -6.84 -8.14
CA THR A 146 1.97 -5.75 -7.70
C THR A 146 1.24 -4.40 -7.84
N TRP A 147 1.94 -3.30 -7.63
CA TRP A 147 1.41 -1.96 -7.87
C TRP A 147 0.84 -1.83 -9.28
N THR A 148 -0.38 -1.26 -9.36
CA THR A 148 -0.97 -0.96 -10.66
C THR A 148 -0.02 -0.14 -11.53
N THR A 149 0.00 -0.42 -12.81
CA THR A 149 0.82 0.30 -13.80
C THR A 149 0.43 1.78 -13.89
N PHE A 150 -0.81 2.10 -13.51
CA PHE A 150 -1.30 3.47 -13.48
C PHE A 150 -0.68 4.33 -12.37
N MET A 151 -0.16 3.70 -11.30
CA MET A 151 0.43 4.40 -10.15
C MET A 151 1.89 4.78 -10.40
N ASP A 152 2.28 5.95 -9.93
CA ASP A 152 3.68 6.36 -9.83
C ASP A 152 4.21 6.22 -8.41
N VAL A 153 4.84 5.08 -8.13
CA VAL A 153 5.42 4.79 -6.81
C VAL A 153 6.60 5.72 -6.50
N GLY A 154 7.31 6.19 -7.54
CA GLY A 154 8.47 7.06 -7.39
C GLY A 154 8.13 8.49 -6.98
N ALA A 155 6.86 8.90 -7.14
CA ALA A 155 6.37 10.23 -6.75
C ALA A 155 5.74 10.26 -5.34
N LEU A 156 5.71 9.13 -4.63
CA LEU A 156 5.16 9.10 -3.28
C LEU A 156 6.05 9.88 -2.30
N PRO A 157 5.49 10.80 -1.51
CA PRO A 157 6.26 11.50 -0.49
C PRO A 157 6.64 10.57 0.66
N GLU A 158 7.75 10.85 1.30
CA GLU A 158 8.04 10.27 2.61
C GLU A 158 7.13 10.89 3.67
N SER A 159 6.41 10.05 4.40
CA SER A 159 5.57 10.46 5.51
C SER A 159 5.64 9.43 6.65
N LEU A 160 5.37 9.88 7.87
CA LEU A 160 5.27 8.96 9.02
C LEU A 160 3.99 8.13 8.97
N ASP A 161 2.95 8.64 8.33
CA ASP A 161 1.72 7.92 8.10
C ASP A 161 1.90 6.84 7.02
N PHE A 162 1.27 5.68 7.22
CA PHE A 162 1.38 4.53 6.31
C PHE A 162 0.88 4.82 4.90
N ILE A 163 -0.22 5.56 4.79
CA ILE A 163 -0.82 5.90 3.49
C ILE A 163 -0.18 7.16 2.91
N GLY A 164 0.24 8.09 3.75
CA GLY A 164 0.73 9.40 3.35
C GLY A 164 -0.38 10.25 2.75
N THR A 165 -0.04 11.03 1.74
CA THR A 165 -1.00 11.86 1.02
C THR A 165 -1.87 10.97 0.14
N THR A 166 -3.17 10.89 0.41
CA THR A 166 -4.09 10.03 -0.34
C THR A 166 -4.80 10.75 -1.48
N ASP A 167 -4.94 12.07 -1.37
CA ASP A 167 -5.63 12.88 -2.37
C ASP A 167 -4.81 12.96 -3.67
N GLY A 168 -5.45 12.59 -4.78
CA GLY A 168 -4.83 12.60 -6.10
C GLY A 168 -3.86 11.44 -6.38
N ILE A 169 -3.74 10.47 -5.47
CA ILE A 169 -2.90 9.29 -5.67
C ILE A 169 -3.76 8.07 -5.96
N THR A 170 -3.51 7.42 -7.10
CA THR A 170 -4.07 6.10 -7.39
C THR A 170 -3.26 5.07 -6.62
N PHE A 171 -3.78 4.63 -5.47
CA PHE A 171 -3.10 3.71 -4.57
C PHE A 171 -3.73 2.32 -4.64
N GLY A 172 -3.19 1.47 -5.49
CA GLY A 172 -3.74 0.13 -5.67
C GLY A 172 -2.72 -0.90 -6.13
N ARG A 173 -3.02 -2.17 -5.85
CA ARG A 173 -2.32 -3.35 -6.37
C ARG A 173 -3.31 -4.23 -7.07
N GLN A 174 -2.93 -4.70 -8.25
CA GLN A 174 -3.75 -5.60 -9.05
C GLN A 174 -2.95 -6.80 -9.51
N VAL A 175 -3.63 -7.91 -9.74
CA VAL A 175 -3.09 -9.03 -10.51
C VAL A 175 -3.02 -8.60 -11.97
N MET A 176 -1.87 -8.82 -12.61
CA MET A 176 -1.63 -8.31 -13.95
C MET A 176 -0.67 -9.18 -14.76
N VAL A 177 -0.72 -8.96 -16.06
CA VAL A 177 0.38 -9.26 -16.99
C VAL A 177 0.87 -7.92 -17.51
N ARG A 178 2.15 -7.61 -17.29
CA ARG A 178 2.77 -6.35 -17.71
C ARG A 178 4.02 -6.60 -18.56
N TYR A 179 4.11 -5.88 -19.66
CA TYR A 179 5.29 -5.78 -20.49
C TYR A 179 5.94 -4.42 -20.30
N THR A 180 7.27 -4.40 -20.08
CA THR A 180 8.05 -3.17 -19.90
C THR A 180 9.20 -3.13 -20.90
N HIS A 181 9.33 -2.04 -21.65
CA HIS A 181 10.46 -1.81 -22.53
C HIS A 181 10.87 -0.34 -22.51
N GLY A 182 12.10 -0.09 -22.09
CA GLY A 182 12.56 1.29 -21.84
C GLY A 182 11.67 1.98 -20.79
N GLY A 183 11.11 3.15 -21.13
CA GLY A 183 10.15 3.87 -20.29
C GLY A 183 8.69 3.44 -20.46
N LEU A 184 8.39 2.60 -21.48
CA LEU A 184 7.03 2.15 -21.80
C LEU A 184 6.64 0.96 -20.92
N GLU A 185 5.44 1.00 -20.37
CA GLU A 185 4.78 -0.09 -19.68
C GLU A 185 3.39 -0.29 -20.30
N VAL A 186 3.02 -1.53 -20.62
CA VAL A 186 1.66 -1.90 -21.04
C VAL A 186 1.21 -3.08 -20.21
N ALA A 187 0.02 -3.01 -19.64
CA ALA A 187 -0.51 -4.03 -18.75
C ALA A 187 -1.98 -4.36 -19.03
N LEU A 188 -2.31 -5.63 -18.77
CA LEU A 188 -3.66 -6.11 -18.55
C LEU A 188 -3.79 -6.39 -17.05
N GLU A 189 -4.70 -5.68 -16.38
CA GLU A 189 -4.89 -5.76 -14.92
C GLU A 189 -6.29 -6.25 -14.58
N ASN A 190 -6.40 -6.92 -13.43
CA ASN A 190 -7.70 -7.30 -12.89
C ASN A 190 -8.56 -6.04 -12.70
N PRO A 191 -9.78 -6.01 -13.25
CA PRO A 191 -10.63 -4.84 -13.15
C PRO A 191 -11.25 -4.76 -11.75
N GLU A 192 -11.02 -3.67 -11.08
CA GLU A 192 -11.63 -3.30 -9.82
C GLU A 192 -12.13 -1.87 -9.94
N THR A 193 -13.40 -1.65 -9.71
CA THR A 193 -13.97 -0.32 -9.84
C THR A 193 -14.90 0.04 -8.69
N THR A 194 -15.10 1.33 -8.50
CA THR A 194 -16.09 1.87 -7.57
C THR A 194 -17.05 2.75 -8.36
N VAL A 195 -18.33 2.43 -8.29
CA VAL A 195 -19.40 3.21 -8.92
C VAL A 195 -20.08 4.04 -7.85
N VAL A 196 -20.16 5.35 -8.07
CA VAL A 196 -20.79 6.27 -7.12
C VAL A 196 -22.26 5.90 -6.90
N GLY A 197 -22.66 5.71 -5.65
CA GLY A 197 -24.00 5.29 -5.26
C GLY A 197 -24.23 3.77 -5.29
N VAL A 198 -23.29 2.98 -5.80
CA VAL A 198 -23.36 1.51 -5.83
C VAL A 198 -22.30 0.89 -4.92
N GLY A 199 -21.08 1.38 -4.97
CA GLY A 199 -19.94 0.84 -4.22
C GLY A 199 -18.93 0.17 -5.14
N ALA A 200 -18.09 -0.70 -4.56
CA ALA A 200 -17.16 -1.52 -5.31
C ALA A 200 -17.90 -2.62 -6.06
N THR A 201 -17.56 -2.82 -7.32
CA THR A 201 -18.16 -3.83 -8.19
C THR A 201 -17.08 -4.72 -8.81
N ASP A 202 -17.44 -5.97 -9.07
CA ASP A 202 -16.61 -7.00 -9.70
C ASP A 202 -17.33 -7.61 -10.93
N ASP A 203 -18.19 -6.83 -11.57
CA ASP A 203 -19.06 -7.26 -12.66
C ASP A 203 -18.43 -7.08 -14.05
N ASN A 204 -17.18 -6.67 -14.13
CA ASN A 204 -16.49 -6.39 -15.37
C ASN A 204 -16.16 -7.68 -16.12
N SER A 205 -16.41 -7.71 -17.43
CA SER A 205 -16.18 -8.89 -18.28
C SER A 205 -14.84 -8.85 -19.03
N VAL A 206 -14.12 -7.75 -18.95
CA VAL A 206 -12.83 -7.55 -19.61
C VAL A 206 -11.83 -6.93 -18.64
N PRO A 207 -10.52 -7.23 -18.77
CA PRO A 207 -9.49 -6.63 -17.95
C PRO A 207 -9.35 -5.13 -18.26
N ASP A 208 -8.80 -4.39 -17.29
CA ASP A 208 -8.29 -3.05 -17.52
C ASP A 208 -7.07 -3.09 -18.44
N ILE A 209 -7.03 -2.21 -19.43
CA ILE A 209 -5.87 -2.02 -20.29
C ILE A 209 -5.19 -0.73 -19.85
N ILE A 210 -3.93 -0.83 -19.42
CA ILE A 210 -3.15 0.32 -18.96
C ILE A 210 -1.92 0.46 -19.81
N ALA A 211 -1.65 1.70 -20.23
CA ALA A 211 -0.39 2.07 -20.85
C ALA A 211 0.21 3.25 -20.11
N ALA A 212 1.50 3.20 -19.81
CA ALA A 212 2.22 4.26 -19.13
C ALA A 212 3.58 4.48 -19.77
N TYR A 213 4.06 5.71 -19.72
CA TYR A 213 5.40 6.07 -20.14
C TYR A 213 6.08 6.93 -19.08
N THR A 214 7.28 6.49 -18.67
CA THR A 214 8.11 7.21 -17.70
C THR A 214 9.34 7.77 -18.38
N MET A 215 9.48 9.07 -18.36
CA MET A 215 10.66 9.79 -18.81
C MET A 215 11.50 10.18 -17.59
N LYS A 216 12.75 9.76 -17.58
CA LYS A 216 13.72 10.09 -16.49
C LYS A 216 14.72 11.10 -17.01
N GLN A 217 15.01 12.10 -16.15
CA GLN A 217 15.96 13.16 -16.41
C GLN A 217 16.78 13.42 -15.12
N ASP A 218 17.87 14.20 -15.22
CA ASP A 218 18.71 14.53 -14.06
C ASP A 218 17.95 15.30 -12.97
N TRP A 219 16.90 16.04 -13.33
CA TRP A 219 16.07 16.80 -12.41
C TRP A 219 14.92 15.98 -11.78
N GLY A 220 14.70 14.73 -12.22
CA GLY A 220 13.62 13.89 -11.74
C GLY A 220 13.00 13.04 -12.83
N HIS A 221 11.69 12.73 -12.69
CA HIS A 221 10.97 11.98 -13.70
C HIS A 221 9.55 12.51 -13.90
N VAL A 222 8.99 12.19 -15.07
CA VAL A 222 7.57 12.40 -15.39
C VAL A 222 7.00 11.08 -15.85
N LYS A 223 5.88 10.69 -15.28
CA LYS A 223 5.09 9.53 -15.72
C LYS A 223 3.74 10.01 -16.25
N VAL A 224 3.39 9.55 -17.44
CA VAL A 224 2.06 9.72 -18.03
C VAL A 224 1.44 8.35 -18.19
N ALA A 225 0.21 8.17 -17.72
CA ALA A 225 -0.50 6.90 -17.80
C ALA A 225 -1.93 7.11 -18.29
N GLY A 226 -2.42 6.15 -19.07
CA GLY A 226 -3.80 6.06 -19.52
C GLY A 226 -4.37 4.69 -19.15
N ILE A 227 -5.66 4.67 -18.84
CA ILE A 227 -6.42 3.45 -18.56
C ILE A 227 -7.66 3.39 -19.46
N PHE A 228 -7.89 2.22 -20.04
CA PHE A 228 -9.15 1.86 -20.67
C PHE A 228 -9.84 0.81 -19.81
N ARG A 229 -11.04 1.12 -19.33
CA ARG A 229 -11.77 0.34 -18.34
C ARG A 229 -13.23 0.21 -18.70
N GLN A 230 -13.80 -0.95 -18.49
CA GLN A 230 -15.24 -1.15 -18.43
C GLN A 230 -15.74 -0.76 -17.03
N LEU A 231 -16.85 -0.02 -16.96
CA LEU A 231 -17.60 0.19 -15.71
C LEU A 231 -18.89 -0.64 -15.79
N ALA A 232 -18.96 -1.70 -15.05
CA ALA A 232 -20.11 -2.59 -15.02
C ALA A 232 -20.59 -2.80 -13.57
N TYR A 233 -21.92 -2.89 -13.41
CA TYR A 233 -22.57 -3.30 -12.16
C TYR A 233 -23.91 -3.95 -12.47
N ASN A 234 -24.29 -4.96 -11.69
CA ASN A 234 -25.58 -5.65 -11.76
C ASN A 234 -26.42 -5.37 -10.51
#